data_36ee164dea39f71de0beb6a08d63a969
#
_entry.id   36ee164dea39f71de0beb6a08d63a969
#
_cell.length_a   1.000
_cell.length_b   1.000
_cell.length_c   1.000
_cell.angle_alpha   90.00
_cell.angle_beta   90.00
_cell.angle_gamma   90.00
#
_symmetry.space_group_name_H-M   'P 1'
#
loop_
_entity.id
_entity.type
_entity.pdbx_description
1 polymer ?
#
loop_
_entity_poly.entity_id
_entity_poly.type
_entity_poly.pdbx_seq_one_letter_code
_entity_poly.pdbx_strand_id
1 'polypeptide(L)'
;MSQYYNPVRTKNLFNPQAKEPFRLSRSKIDLFLECPRCFYLDRRLGIGRPPGFPFSLNNAVDCLLKKEFDIHRAAQTKHPIAESYGVDAVPFQHEKINDWRDALHKGVEFLHEPTNFFVTGGVDDVWVNPDGELIVVDYKATSKEGEVSLDAEWQIGYKRQMEVYKWLLRKKIGRAHV
;
A
#
# COMPACT_ATOMS: atom_id res chain seq x y z
N MET A 1 -4.66 -3.96 26.93
CA MET A 1 -5.17 -3.28 25.71
C MET A 1 -4.63 -1.86 25.71
N SER A 2 -4.28 -1.32 24.54
CA SER A 2 -3.84 0.08 24.44
C SER A 2 -4.95 1.00 24.90
N GLN A 3 -4.62 2.04 25.72
CA GLN A 3 -5.59 3.06 26.16
C GLN A 3 -6.25 3.84 24.99
N TYR A 4 -5.66 3.74 23.80
CA TYR A 4 -6.17 4.39 22.59
C TYR A 4 -7.03 3.46 21.71
N TYR A 5 -7.22 2.20 22.10
CA TYR A 5 -8.07 1.29 21.34
C TYR A 5 -9.53 1.60 21.56
N ASN A 6 -10.20 2.11 20.54
CA ASN A 6 -11.64 2.26 20.52
C ASN A 6 -12.25 1.14 19.66
N PRO A 7 -12.93 0.17 20.26
CA PRO A 7 -13.53 -0.94 19.54
C PRO A 7 -14.69 -0.51 18.61
N VAL A 8 -15.28 0.64 18.88
CA VAL A 8 -16.41 1.18 18.10
C VAL A 8 -16.01 2.49 17.45
N ARG A 9 -15.90 2.46 16.12
CA ARG A 9 -15.57 3.62 15.31
C ARG A 9 -16.84 4.26 14.76
N THR A 10 -16.86 5.59 14.71
CA THR A 10 -17.97 6.38 14.16
C THR A 10 -17.64 7.02 12.80
N LYS A 11 -16.35 7.06 12.44
CA LYS A 11 -15.88 7.66 11.18
C LYS A 11 -15.71 6.61 10.08
N ASN A 12 -15.90 7.03 8.83
CA ASN A 12 -15.74 6.21 7.63
C ASN A 12 -16.54 4.90 7.71
N LEU A 13 -17.80 5.00 8.11
CA LEU A 13 -18.77 3.91 8.05
C LEU A 13 -19.50 3.97 6.72
N PHE A 14 -19.72 2.83 6.10
CA PHE A 14 -20.49 2.73 4.87
C PHE A 14 -21.97 2.99 5.14
N ASN A 15 -22.52 3.99 4.47
CA ASN A 15 -23.95 4.29 4.46
C ASN A 15 -24.50 4.09 3.04
N PRO A 16 -25.39 3.11 2.78
CA PRO A 16 -25.95 2.88 1.46
C PRO A 16 -26.81 4.03 0.93
N GLN A 17 -27.23 4.96 1.80
CA GLN A 17 -28.03 6.15 1.42
C GLN A 17 -27.13 7.37 1.13
N ALA A 18 -25.81 7.28 1.40
CA ALA A 18 -24.90 8.38 1.11
C ALA A 18 -24.67 8.50 -0.40
N LYS A 19 -24.67 9.74 -0.88
CA LYS A 19 -24.34 10.06 -2.28
C LYS A 19 -22.85 10.24 -2.49
N GLU A 20 -22.12 10.58 -1.44
CA GLU A 20 -20.66 10.78 -1.47
C GLU A 20 -19.95 9.43 -1.66
N PRO A 21 -18.85 9.42 -2.42
CA PRO A 21 -18.05 8.21 -2.60
C PRO A 21 -17.56 7.66 -1.27
N PHE A 22 -17.69 6.35 -1.09
CA PHE A 22 -17.17 5.68 0.10
C PHE A 22 -15.68 5.38 -0.03
N ARG A 23 -14.87 5.88 0.91
CA ARG A 23 -13.43 5.66 0.92
C ARG A 23 -13.07 4.23 1.36
N LEU A 24 -12.48 3.47 0.44
CA LEU A 24 -12.10 2.07 0.62
C LEU A 24 -10.60 1.91 0.44
N SER A 25 -9.87 1.64 1.51
CA SER A 25 -8.43 1.41 1.44
C SER A 25 -8.11 -0.03 1.03
N ARG A 26 -6.91 -0.23 0.44
CA ARG A 26 -6.39 -1.54 0.08
C ARG A 26 -6.52 -2.56 1.22
N SER A 27 -6.16 -2.17 2.46
CA SER A 27 -6.26 -3.05 3.62
C SER A 27 -7.70 -3.47 3.95
N LYS A 28 -8.70 -2.69 3.54
CA LYS A 28 -10.11 -3.06 3.72
C LYS A 28 -10.63 -3.95 2.61
N ILE A 29 -10.06 -3.87 1.42
CA ILE A 29 -10.28 -4.85 0.36
C ILE A 29 -9.76 -6.23 0.81
N ASP A 30 -8.54 -6.28 1.36
CA ASP A 30 -7.99 -7.50 1.94
C ASP A 30 -8.88 -8.06 3.07
N LEU A 31 -9.31 -7.19 3.99
CA LEU A 31 -10.21 -7.60 5.08
C LEU A 31 -11.50 -8.25 4.56
N PHE A 32 -12.05 -7.73 3.45
CA PHE A 32 -13.24 -8.31 2.82
C PHE A 32 -12.95 -9.71 2.26
N LEU A 33 -11.83 -9.85 1.55
CA LEU A 33 -11.43 -11.12 0.94
C LEU A 33 -11.09 -12.20 1.98
N GLU A 34 -10.50 -11.80 3.09
CA GLU A 34 -10.19 -12.70 4.21
C GLU A 34 -11.43 -13.10 5.01
N CYS A 35 -12.30 -12.13 5.29
CA CYS A 35 -13.45 -12.33 6.16
C CYS A 35 -14.53 -11.27 5.89
N PRO A 36 -15.51 -11.55 5.00
CA PRO A 36 -16.62 -10.63 4.71
C PRO A 36 -17.40 -10.20 5.97
N ARG A 37 -17.55 -11.10 6.94
CA ARG A 37 -18.18 -10.78 8.23
C ARG A 37 -17.38 -9.73 9.00
N CYS A 38 -16.05 -9.90 9.09
CA CYS A 38 -15.20 -8.92 9.76
C CYS A 38 -15.24 -7.56 9.05
N PHE A 39 -15.27 -7.57 7.72
CA PHE A 39 -15.42 -6.36 6.92
C PHE A 39 -16.76 -5.65 7.20
N TYR A 40 -17.86 -6.38 7.26
CA TYR A 40 -19.17 -5.84 7.59
C TYR A 40 -19.18 -5.19 8.98
N LEU A 41 -18.68 -5.91 10.00
CA LEU A 41 -18.57 -5.39 11.36
C LEU A 41 -17.75 -4.09 11.39
N ASP A 42 -16.63 -4.08 10.68
CA ASP A 42 -15.73 -2.92 10.65
C ASP A 42 -16.31 -1.74 9.86
N ARG A 43 -16.85 -1.98 8.66
CA ARG A 43 -17.30 -0.89 7.77
C ARG A 43 -18.74 -0.44 7.98
N ARG A 44 -19.60 -1.27 8.54
CA ARG A 44 -21.01 -0.93 8.83
C ARG A 44 -21.28 -0.61 10.29
N LEU A 45 -20.66 -1.35 11.20
CA LEU A 45 -20.95 -1.23 12.64
C LEU A 45 -19.80 -0.55 13.42
N GLY A 46 -18.66 -0.27 12.78
CA GLY A 46 -17.52 0.37 13.41
C GLY A 46 -16.74 -0.54 14.37
N ILE A 47 -17.04 -1.83 14.39
CA ILE A 47 -16.39 -2.81 15.27
C ILE A 47 -15.16 -3.37 14.55
N GLY A 48 -13.98 -2.85 14.90
CA GLY A 48 -12.71 -3.32 14.34
C GLY A 48 -12.20 -4.60 14.98
N ARG A 49 -11.33 -5.32 14.26
CA ARG A 49 -10.53 -6.40 14.85
C ARG A 49 -9.62 -5.82 15.96
N PRO A 50 -9.30 -6.58 17.01
CA PRO A 50 -8.28 -6.18 17.96
C PRO A 50 -6.97 -5.83 17.25
N PRO A 51 -6.20 -4.85 17.73
CA PRO A 51 -4.91 -4.53 17.13
C PRO A 51 -3.95 -5.71 17.29
N GLY A 52 -3.16 -5.97 16.24
CA GLY A 52 -2.05 -6.92 16.29
C GLY A 52 -0.86 -6.37 17.09
N PHE A 53 0.23 -7.14 17.11
CA PHE A 53 1.48 -6.69 17.69
C PHE A 53 2.09 -5.53 16.88
N PRO A 54 2.72 -4.55 17.52
CA PRO A 54 3.37 -3.45 16.82
C PRO A 54 4.62 -3.95 16.06
N PHE A 55 4.76 -3.51 14.81
CA PHE A 55 5.92 -3.80 13.96
C PHE A 55 6.93 -2.65 13.95
N SER A 56 7.41 -2.24 15.14
CA SER A 56 8.25 -1.05 15.28
C SER A 56 9.57 -1.14 14.51
N LEU A 57 10.22 -2.32 14.50
CA LEU A 57 11.46 -2.54 13.74
C LEU A 57 11.21 -2.44 12.23
N ASN A 58 10.15 -3.06 11.74
CA ASN A 58 9.80 -3.02 10.31
C ASN A 58 9.52 -1.58 9.86
N ASN A 59 8.83 -0.80 10.69
CA ASN A 59 8.55 0.62 10.40
C ASN A 59 9.85 1.45 10.36
N ALA A 60 10.82 1.14 11.22
CA ALA A 60 12.11 1.82 11.22
C ALA A 60 12.91 1.49 9.94
N VAL A 61 12.95 0.23 9.54
CA VAL A 61 13.60 -0.21 8.29
C VAL A 61 12.95 0.44 7.07
N ASP A 62 11.62 0.44 6.99
CA ASP A 62 10.88 1.11 5.92
C ASP A 62 11.23 2.60 5.82
N CYS A 63 11.27 3.29 6.96
CA CYS A 63 11.64 4.72 7.00
C CYS A 63 13.10 4.97 6.53
N LEU A 64 14.03 4.10 6.90
CA LEU A 64 15.44 4.21 6.48
C LEU A 64 15.59 3.94 4.99
N LEU A 65 14.97 2.89 4.47
CA LEU A 65 14.99 2.57 3.04
C LEU A 65 14.42 3.72 2.20
N LYS A 66 13.29 4.29 2.59
CA LYS A 66 12.70 5.43 1.89
C LYS A 66 13.67 6.62 1.80
N LYS A 67 14.40 6.92 2.87
CA LYS A 67 15.44 7.98 2.87
C LYS A 67 16.61 7.65 1.95
N GLU A 68 17.08 6.41 1.98
CA GLU A 68 18.18 5.95 1.15
C GLU A 68 17.80 6.00 -0.35
N PHE A 69 16.62 5.50 -0.70
CA PHE A 69 16.11 5.57 -2.06
C PHE A 69 15.86 7.01 -2.53
N ASP A 70 15.55 7.94 -1.64
CA ASP A 70 15.38 9.36 -2.00
C ASP A 70 16.71 10.04 -2.40
N ILE A 71 17.86 9.57 -1.89
CA ILE A 71 19.19 10.00 -2.37
C ILE A 71 19.37 9.58 -3.83
N HIS A 72 19.09 8.31 -4.14
CA HIS A 72 19.16 7.78 -5.50
C HIS A 72 18.13 8.42 -6.45
N ARG A 73 16.95 8.77 -5.93
CA ARG A 73 15.92 9.51 -6.66
C ARG A 73 16.40 10.89 -7.07
N ALA A 74 17.02 11.62 -6.17
CA ALA A 74 17.56 12.96 -6.45
C ALA A 74 18.70 12.90 -7.47
N ALA A 75 19.56 11.89 -7.37
CA ALA A 75 20.69 11.68 -8.27
C ALA A 75 20.31 10.97 -9.59
N GLN A 76 19.10 10.40 -9.69
CA GLN A 76 18.66 9.53 -10.80
C GLN A 76 19.63 8.37 -11.07
N THR A 77 20.08 7.72 -10.02
CA THR A 77 20.99 6.58 -10.04
C THR A 77 20.29 5.31 -9.58
N LYS A 78 20.76 4.16 -10.07
CA LYS A 78 20.32 2.86 -9.57
C LYS A 78 20.76 2.67 -8.12
N HIS A 79 19.88 2.07 -7.34
CA HIS A 79 20.24 1.65 -5.99
C HIS A 79 20.95 0.28 -6.03
N PRO A 80 21.97 0.00 -5.19
CA PRO A 80 22.68 -1.28 -5.15
C PRO A 80 21.76 -2.50 -4.97
N ILE A 81 20.65 -2.37 -4.22
CA ILE A 81 19.64 -3.43 -4.08
C ILE A 81 18.99 -3.73 -5.44
N ALA A 82 18.62 -2.73 -6.24
CA ALA A 82 18.05 -2.96 -7.57
C ALA A 82 19.04 -3.71 -8.47
N GLU A 83 20.31 -3.32 -8.42
CA GLU A 83 21.39 -3.99 -9.18
C GLU A 83 21.57 -5.44 -8.74
N SER A 84 21.57 -5.73 -7.44
CA SER A 84 21.76 -7.09 -6.91
C SER A 84 20.63 -8.06 -7.32
N TYR A 85 19.44 -7.54 -7.56
CA TYR A 85 18.29 -8.31 -8.06
C TYR A 85 18.14 -8.25 -9.59
N GLY A 86 19.07 -7.63 -10.30
CA GLY A 86 19.01 -7.50 -11.76
C GLY A 86 17.86 -6.62 -12.27
N VAL A 87 17.36 -5.72 -11.44
CA VAL A 87 16.28 -4.80 -11.79
C VAL A 87 16.87 -3.54 -12.44
N ASP A 88 16.63 -3.36 -13.72
CA ASP A 88 17.05 -2.17 -14.46
C ASP A 88 16.05 -1.03 -14.27
N ALA A 89 16.13 -0.34 -13.14
CA ALA A 89 15.25 0.76 -12.81
C ALA A 89 15.91 1.75 -11.84
N VAL A 90 15.43 2.98 -11.86
CA VAL A 90 15.79 4.03 -10.88
C VAL A 90 14.55 4.49 -10.13
N PRO A 91 14.69 5.05 -8.90
CA PRO A 91 13.55 5.63 -8.19
C PRO A 91 12.89 6.75 -9.00
N PHE A 92 11.58 6.62 -9.23
CA PHE A 92 10.81 7.55 -10.07
C PHE A 92 10.70 8.94 -9.43
N GLN A 93 11.11 9.96 -10.16
CA GLN A 93 11.02 11.35 -9.71
C GLN A 93 9.64 11.93 -10.06
N HIS A 94 8.85 12.25 -9.04
CA HIS A 94 7.52 12.81 -9.21
C HIS A 94 7.15 13.71 -8.04
N GLU A 95 6.49 14.84 -8.31
CA GLU A 95 6.08 15.82 -7.28
C GLU A 95 5.19 15.24 -6.18
N LYS A 96 4.38 14.22 -6.51
CA LYS A 96 3.42 13.59 -5.60
C LYS A 96 3.93 12.33 -4.90
N ILE A 97 5.23 11.99 -5.02
CA ILE A 97 5.75 10.74 -4.44
C ILE A 97 5.49 10.64 -2.93
N ASN A 98 5.67 11.75 -2.20
CA ASN A 98 5.41 11.80 -0.77
C ASN A 98 3.91 11.69 -0.43
N ASP A 99 3.04 12.23 -1.29
CA ASP A 99 1.59 12.06 -1.15
C ASP A 99 1.20 10.59 -1.35
N TRP A 100 1.78 9.91 -2.33
CA TRP A 100 1.52 8.49 -2.60
C TRP A 100 1.99 7.55 -1.50
N ARG A 101 3.06 7.94 -0.79
CA ARG A 101 3.59 7.21 0.37
C ARG A 101 2.77 7.40 1.65
N ASP A 102 1.98 8.47 1.74
CA ASP A 102 1.14 8.77 2.92
C ASP A 102 -0.15 7.95 2.92
N ALA A 103 -0.04 6.70 3.33
CA ALA A 103 -1.17 5.76 3.38
C ALA A 103 -2.30 6.19 4.33
N LEU A 104 -2.02 7.08 5.29
CA LEU A 104 -3.00 7.47 6.31
C LEU A 104 -3.90 8.63 5.87
N HIS A 105 -3.33 9.62 5.18
CA HIS A 105 -4.05 10.86 4.86
C HIS A 105 -4.31 11.03 3.37
N LYS A 106 -3.38 10.56 2.51
CA LYS A 106 -3.44 10.75 1.06
C LYS A 106 -3.40 9.41 0.32
N GLY A 107 -2.21 8.97 -0.08
CA GLY A 107 -2.00 7.77 -0.89
C GLY A 107 -2.28 8.00 -2.38
N VAL A 108 -2.20 6.92 -3.15
CA VAL A 108 -2.71 6.88 -4.51
C VAL A 108 -4.20 6.62 -4.46
N GLU A 109 -4.97 7.43 -5.17
CA GLU A 109 -6.44 7.46 -5.05
C GLU A 109 -7.11 7.43 -6.42
N PHE A 110 -8.19 6.66 -6.52
CA PHE A 110 -9.02 6.58 -7.72
C PHE A 110 -10.50 6.43 -7.38
N LEU A 111 -11.36 7.25 -8.00
CA LEU A 111 -12.81 7.10 -7.92
C LEU A 111 -13.27 6.07 -8.95
N HIS A 112 -13.81 4.96 -8.48
CA HIS A 112 -14.47 3.98 -9.31
C HIS A 112 -15.96 4.31 -9.41
N GLU A 113 -16.32 5.10 -10.42
CA GLU A 113 -17.68 5.63 -10.61
C GLU A 113 -18.78 4.56 -10.57
N PRO A 114 -18.62 3.38 -11.24
CA PRO A 114 -19.68 2.38 -11.25
C PRO A 114 -20.12 1.87 -9.87
N THR A 115 -19.20 1.91 -8.88
CA THR A 115 -19.49 1.47 -7.49
C THR A 115 -19.56 2.61 -6.50
N ASN A 116 -19.26 3.82 -6.92
CA ASN A 116 -19.10 4.99 -6.06
C ASN A 116 -18.10 4.74 -4.91
N PHE A 117 -17.03 3.97 -5.18
CA PHE A 117 -15.94 3.75 -4.25
C PHE A 117 -14.73 4.60 -4.58
N PHE A 118 -14.23 5.29 -3.57
CA PHE A 118 -12.97 6.02 -3.63
C PHE A 118 -11.86 5.11 -3.11
N VAL A 119 -11.25 4.36 -4.04
CA VAL A 119 -10.24 3.35 -3.69
C VAL A 119 -8.91 4.03 -3.41
N THR A 120 -8.23 3.64 -2.32
CA THR A 120 -6.99 4.26 -1.87
C THR A 120 -5.94 3.24 -1.44
N GLY A 121 -4.66 3.59 -1.66
CA GLY A 121 -3.53 2.80 -1.18
C GLY A 121 -2.26 3.64 -1.04
N GLY A 122 -1.46 3.40 -0.03
CA GLY A 122 -0.14 4.01 0.12
C GLY A 122 0.92 3.06 -0.42
N VAL A 123 1.67 3.49 -1.43
CA VAL A 123 2.82 2.75 -1.96
C VAL A 123 4.07 3.11 -1.17
N ASP A 124 4.97 2.16 -0.96
CA ASP A 124 6.24 2.50 -0.30
C ASP A 124 7.15 3.24 -1.27
N ASP A 125 7.20 2.80 -2.54
CA ASP A 125 7.94 3.49 -3.59
C ASP A 125 7.42 3.18 -5.00
N VAL A 126 7.92 3.95 -5.96
CA VAL A 126 7.72 3.74 -7.39
C VAL A 126 9.06 3.92 -8.08
N TRP A 127 9.43 2.97 -8.95
CA TRP A 127 10.62 3.05 -9.78
C TRP A 127 10.23 3.16 -11.24
N VAL A 128 11.17 3.54 -12.07
CA VAL A 128 10.99 3.64 -13.53
C VAL A 128 12.12 2.92 -14.24
N ASN A 129 11.78 2.08 -15.23
CA ASN A 129 12.74 1.41 -16.09
C ASN A 129 13.13 2.29 -17.29
N PRO A 130 14.13 1.90 -18.11
CA PRO A 130 14.55 2.65 -19.30
C PRO A 130 13.43 2.86 -20.34
N ASP A 131 12.43 1.98 -20.38
CA ASP A 131 11.28 2.07 -21.29
C ASP A 131 10.21 3.06 -20.79
N GLY A 132 10.43 3.68 -19.62
CA GLY A 132 9.50 4.60 -18.99
C GLY A 132 8.32 3.93 -18.30
N GLU A 133 8.40 2.63 -18.05
CA GLU A 133 7.39 1.88 -17.34
C GLU A 133 7.59 2.02 -15.82
N LEU A 134 6.48 2.22 -15.10
CA LEU A 134 6.52 2.37 -13.65
C LEU A 134 6.43 1.01 -12.96
N ILE A 135 7.31 0.79 -12.00
CA ILE A 135 7.38 -0.40 -11.16
C ILE A 135 6.93 -0.02 -9.76
N VAL A 136 5.90 -0.69 -9.25
CA VAL A 136 5.47 -0.53 -7.85
C VAL A 136 6.45 -1.28 -6.95
N VAL A 137 6.89 -0.62 -5.89
CA VAL A 137 7.82 -1.19 -4.92
C VAL A 137 7.22 -1.13 -3.52
N ASP A 138 7.41 -2.20 -2.77
CA ASP A 138 6.96 -2.34 -1.39
C ASP A 138 8.07 -2.99 -0.55
N TYR A 139 8.46 -2.32 0.52
CA TYR A 139 9.56 -2.75 1.37
C TYR A 139 9.07 -3.69 2.47
N LYS A 140 9.68 -4.87 2.56
CA LYS A 140 9.34 -5.86 3.57
C LYS A 140 10.59 -6.31 4.33
N ALA A 141 10.68 -5.95 5.62
CA ALA A 141 11.70 -6.46 6.49
C ALA A 141 11.32 -7.85 7.02
N THR A 142 12.28 -8.77 7.07
CA THR A 142 12.11 -10.09 7.66
C THR A 142 13.35 -10.47 8.44
N SER A 143 13.17 -11.23 9.52
CA SER A 143 14.25 -11.86 10.28
C SER A 143 14.49 -13.32 9.85
N LYS A 144 13.83 -13.79 8.77
CA LYS A 144 14.00 -15.16 8.27
C LYS A 144 15.43 -15.32 7.72
N GLU A 145 16.10 -16.36 8.15
CA GLU A 145 17.37 -16.79 7.56
C GLU A 145 17.12 -17.53 6.24
N GLY A 146 17.96 -17.28 5.23
CA GLY A 146 17.88 -17.89 3.92
C GLY A 146 17.03 -17.13 2.89
N GLU A 147 16.75 -17.78 1.77
CA GLU A 147 16.03 -17.16 0.66
C GLU A 147 14.59 -16.83 1.02
N VAL A 148 14.14 -15.64 0.60
CA VAL A 148 12.77 -15.16 0.82
C VAL A 148 11.97 -15.37 -0.46
N SER A 149 10.85 -16.11 -0.37
CA SER A 149 9.89 -16.25 -1.47
C SER A 149 8.52 -15.72 -1.05
N LEU A 150 7.63 -15.51 -2.02
CA LEU A 150 6.24 -15.10 -1.81
C LEU A 150 5.24 -16.24 -2.08
N ASP A 151 5.68 -17.51 -1.94
CA ASP A 151 4.89 -18.68 -2.35
C ASP A 151 4.04 -19.28 -1.22
N ALA A 152 4.26 -18.84 0.02
CA ALA A 152 3.43 -19.30 1.13
C ALA A 152 2.01 -18.72 1.04
N GLU A 153 0.99 -19.52 1.38
CA GLU A 153 -0.43 -19.10 1.32
C GLU A 153 -0.72 -17.82 2.11
N TRP A 154 -0.09 -17.66 3.27
CA TRP A 154 -0.27 -16.45 4.09
C TRP A 154 0.30 -15.17 3.45
N GLN A 155 1.16 -15.30 2.43
CA GLN A 155 1.76 -14.18 1.69
C GLN A 155 0.89 -13.68 0.53
N ILE A 156 -0.24 -14.33 0.26
CA ILE A 156 -1.19 -13.89 -0.78
C ILE A 156 -1.63 -12.42 -0.59
N GLY A 157 -1.64 -11.95 0.66
CA GLY A 157 -1.93 -10.55 0.98
C GLY A 157 -0.92 -9.58 0.37
N TYR A 158 0.36 -9.95 0.26
CA TYR A 158 1.37 -9.13 -0.40
C TYR A 158 1.14 -9.07 -1.92
N LYS A 159 0.84 -10.20 -2.56
CA LYS A 159 0.51 -10.23 -4.00
C LYS A 159 -0.70 -9.35 -4.30
N ARG A 160 -1.78 -9.44 -3.51
CA ARG A 160 -2.96 -8.58 -3.65
C ARG A 160 -2.63 -7.10 -3.43
N GLN A 161 -1.77 -6.81 -2.48
CA GLN A 161 -1.30 -5.44 -2.21
C GLN A 161 -0.68 -4.84 -3.47
N MET A 162 0.25 -5.55 -4.08
CA MET A 162 0.92 -5.12 -5.30
C MET A 162 -0.06 -4.93 -6.46
N GLU A 163 -1.02 -5.85 -6.65
CA GLU A 163 -2.03 -5.75 -7.70
C GLU A 163 -2.94 -4.52 -7.52
N VAL A 164 -3.36 -4.22 -6.29
CA VAL A 164 -4.17 -3.02 -6.02
C VAL A 164 -3.36 -1.75 -6.28
N TYR A 165 -2.10 -1.69 -5.87
CA TYR A 165 -1.25 -0.53 -6.09
C TYR A 165 -0.94 -0.31 -7.57
N LYS A 166 -0.64 -1.38 -8.30
CA LYS A 166 -0.48 -1.37 -9.76
C LYS A 166 -1.74 -0.84 -10.45
N TRP A 167 -2.91 -1.36 -10.06
CA TRP A 167 -4.18 -0.90 -10.60
C TRP A 167 -4.41 0.60 -10.34
N LEU A 168 -4.17 1.06 -9.11
CA LEU A 168 -4.30 2.47 -8.74
C LEU A 168 -3.39 3.37 -9.58
N LEU A 169 -2.10 3.01 -9.71
CA LEU A 169 -1.14 3.79 -10.51
C LEU A 169 -1.50 3.79 -12.01
N ARG A 170 -1.94 2.65 -12.56
CA ARG A 170 -2.42 2.60 -13.96
C ARG A 170 -3.61 3.52 -14.18
N LYS A 171 -4.54 3.58 -13.25
CA LYS A 171 -5.70 4.48 -13.32
C LYS A 171 -5.32 5.95 -13.16
N LYS A 172 -4.30 6.25 -12.35
CA LYS A 172 -3.87 7.62 -12.05
C LYS A 172 -2.93 8.20 -13.10
N ILE A 173 -1.99 7.41 -13.63
CA ILE A 173 -0.87 7.88 -14.47
C ILE A 173 -0.95 7.28 -15.88
N GLY A 174 -1.71 6.20 -16.08
CA GLY A 174 -1.86 5.53 -17.38
C GLY A 174 -0.73 4.54 -17.73
N ARG A 175 0.33 4.43 -16.92
CA ARG A 175 1.47 3.52 -17.16
C ARG A 175 1.92 2.93 -15.84
N ALA A 176 1.72 1.63 -15.60
CA ALA A 176 2.38 0.91 -14.52
C ALA A 176 2.45 -0.58 -14.85
N HIS A 177 3.63 -1.14 -14.69
CA HIS A 177 3.92 -2.57 -14.75
C HIS A 177 4.34 -3.08 -13.36
N VAL A 178 4.31 -4.37 -13.16
CA VAL A 178 4.82 -5.04 -11.94
C VAL A 178 6.06 -5.79 -12.28
#